data_c1fb7eafa5a8652d5d97a4e7ffe97af8
#
_entry.id   c1fb7eafa5a8652d5d97a4e7ffe97af8
#
_cell.length_a   1.000
_cell.length_b   1.000
_cell.length_c   1.000
_cell.angle_alpha   90.00
_cell.angle_beta   90.00
_cell.angle_gamma   90.00
#
_symmetry.space_group_name_H-M   'P 1'
#
loop_
_entity.id
_entity.type
_entity.pdbx_description
1 polymer ?
#
loop_
_entity_poly.entity_id
_entity_poly.type
_entity_poly.pdbx_seq_one_letter_code
_entity_poly.pdbx_strand_id
1 'polypeptide(L)'
;DTTAAGDTFTGYFVAELSRESDYQKILKIASVASAISVTRKGAAPSIPDKCEVLSSLEILKENKSNRKSDIIHKQIDSYIEKNIKTANLEELSEMLGYSTVYTGSLVKEVTGKSFTKAVQAKRCSIAAEKLLNTDLSVEKIIADLGYENESFFRKIFKEKYGKNPLDYRKKGVK
;
A
#
# COMPACT_ATOMS: atom_id res chain seq x y z
N ASP A 1 -32.14 -2.91 -11.10
CA ASP A 1 -33.32 -3.79 -11.03
C ASP A 1 -32.92 -5.06 -10.26
N THR A 2 -33.69 -5.42 -9.24
CA THR A 2 -33.40 -6.59 -8.38
C THR A 2 -34.20 -7.83 -8.78
N THR A 3 -35.03 -7.75 -9.81
CA THR A 3 -35.99 -8.78 -10.19
C THR A 3 -35.32 -10.14 -10.46
N ALA A 4 -34.19 -10.16 -11.13
CA ALA A 4 -33.50 -11.39 -11.50
C ALA A 4 -32.33 -11.76 -10.59
N ALA A 5 -32.03 -10.96 -9.55
CA ALA A 5 -30.84 -11.15 -8.72
C ALA A 5 -30.83 -12.48 -7.95
N GLY A 6 -31.99 -12.84 -7.35
CA GLY A 6 -32.17 -14.10 -6.64
C GLY A 6 -32.07 -15.32 -7.55
N ASP A 7 -32.74 -15.24 -8.71
CA ASP A 7 -32.73 -16.31 -9.70
C ASP A 7 -31.34 -16.51 -10.30
N THR A 8 -30.61 -15.40 -10.58
CA THR A 8 -29.22 -15.42 -11.04
C THR A 8 -28.30 -16.06 -10.01
N PHE A 9 -28.44 -15.69 -8.72
CA PHE A 9 -27.66 -16.30 -7.64
C PHE A 9 -27.91 -17.80 -7.58
N THR A 10 -29.18 -18.20 -7.52
CA THR A 10 -29.57 -19.62 -7.39
C THR A 10 -29.11 -20.43 -8.59
N GLY A 11 -29.30 -19.90 -9.82
CA GLY A 11 -28.86 -20.54 -11.05
C GLY A 11 -27.36 -20.79 -11.10
N TYR A 12 -26.55 -19.78 -10.77
CA TYR A 12 -25.10 -19.91 -10.71
C TYR A 12 -24.66 -20.85 -9.59
N PHE A 13 -25.29 -20.76 -8.41
CA PHE A 13 -24.97 -21.63 -7.27
C PHE A 13 -25.19 -23.10 -7.61
N VAL A 14 -26.34 -23.44 -8.16
CA VAL A 14 -26.66 -24.83 -8.55
C VAL A 14 -25.78 -25.32 -9.69
N ALA A 15 -25.52 -24.47 -10.70
CA ALA A 15 -24.67 -24.86 -11.83
C ALA A 15 -23.20 -25.11 -11.41
N GLU A 16 -22.67 -24.35 -10.45
CA GLU A 16 -21.32 -24.53 -9.96
C GLU A 16 -21.19 -25.70 -8.96
N LEU A 17 -22.25 -26.06 -8.22
CA LEU A 17 -22.26 -27.26 -7.34
C LEU A 17 -21.90 -28.57 -8.05
N SER A 18 -22.24 -28.67 -9.33
CA SER A 18 -21.90 -29.87 -10.15
C SER A 18 -20.44 -29.88 -10.64
N ARG A 19 -19.70 -28.79 -10.51
CA ARG A 19 -18.37 -28.58 -11.10
C ARG A 19 -17.26 -28.30 -10.09
N GLU A 20 -17.63 -27.82 -8.95
CA GLU A 20 -16.70 -27.33 -7.92
C GLU A 20 -17.13 -27.84 -6.53
N SER A 21 -16.17 -28.31 -5.74
CA SER A 21 -16.42 -28.78 -4.37
C SER A 21 -16.20 -27.72 -3.29
N ASP A 22 -15.53 -26.60 -3.63
CA ASP A 22 -15.31 -25.49 -2.71
C ASP A 22 -16.52 -24.57 -2.64
N TYR A 23 -17.34 -24.75 -1.60
CA TYR A 23 -18.54 -23.95 -1.35
C TYR A 23 -18.26 -22.44 -1.24
N GLN A 24 -17.09 -22.03 -0.71
CA GLN A 24 -16.75 -20.60 -0.62
C GLN A 24 -16.54 -20.00 -2.02
N LYS A 25 -15.93 -20.75 -2.92
CA LYS A 25 -15.72 -20.35 -4.30
C LYS A 25 -17.05 -20.27 -5.05
N ILE A 26 -17.91 -21.26 -4.87
CA ILE A 26 -19.27 -21.28 -5.46
C ILE A 26 -20.07 -20.06 -5.01
N LEU A 27 -20.10 -19.77 -3.70
CA LEU A 27 -20.80 -18.62 -3.14
C LEU A 27 -20.27 -17.30 -3.71
N LYS A 28 -18.95 -17.15 -3.88
CA LYS A 28 -18.37 -15.96 -4.49
C LYS A 28 -18.81 -15.77 -5.95
N ILE A 29 -18.78 -16.85 -6.74
CA ILE A 29 -19.21 -16.81 -8.14
C ILE A 29 -20.68 -16.39 -8.23
N ALA A 30 -21.56 -17.04 -7.49
CA ALA A 30 -23.00 -16.75 -7.46
C ALA A 30 -23.31 -15.33 -6.99
N SER A 31 -22.58 -14.84 -5.96
CA SER A 31 -22.74 -13.47 -5.45
C SER A 31 -22.32 -12.42 -6.47
N VAL A 32 -21.23 -12.63 -7.20
CA VAL A 32 -20.77 -11.70 -8.23
C VAL A 32 -21.74 -11.70 -9.42
N ALA A 33 -22.21 -12.86 -9.85
CA ALA A 33 -23.20 -12.96 -10.90
C ALA A 33 -24.50 -12.19 -10.55
N SER A 34 -25.00 -12.39 -9.34
CA SER A 34 -26.16 -11.66 -8.81
C SER A 34 -25.93 -10.15 -8.75
N ALA A 35 -24.74 -9.71 -8.27
CA ALA A 35 -24.41 -8.29 -8.22
C ALA A 35 -24.36 -7.64 -9.61
N ILE A 36 -23.83 -8.33 -10.62
CA ILE A 36 -23.85 -7.85 -12.01
C ILE A 36 -25.27 -7.72 -12.52
N SER A 37 -26.13 -8.70 -12.25
CA SER A 37 -27.52 -8.67 -12.72
C SER A 37 -28.31 -7.47 -12.18
N VAL A 38 -28.05 -7.03 -10.95
CA VAL A 38 -28.69 -5.83 -10.35
C VAL A 38 -28.35 -4.54 -11.11
N THR A 39 -27.19 -4.46 -11.74
CA THR A 39 -26.77 -3.26 -12.51
C THR A 39 -27.47 -3.14 -13.87
N ARG A 40 -28.23 -4.15 -14.28
CA ARG A 40 -28.89 -4.24 -15.59
C ARG A 40 -30.41 -4.19 -15.49
N LYS A 41 -31.07 -3.83 -16.58
CA LYS A 41 -32.52 -3.84 -16.67
C LYS A 41 -33.02 -5.14 -17.33
N GLY A 42 -34.11 -5.67 -16.81
CA GLY A 42 -34.77 -6.87 -17.34
C GLY A 42 -34.31 -8.16 -16.68
N ALA A 43 -35.12 -9.21 -16.72
CA ALA A 43 -34.85 -10.47 -16.05
C ALA A 43 -33.80 -11.31 -16.81
N ALA A 44 -34.13 -11.89 -17.95
CA ALA A 44 -33.21 -12.75 -18.69
C ALA A 44 -32.00 -12.00 -19.28
N PRO A 45 -32.12 -10.77 -19.86
CA PRO A 45 -31.01 -10.02 -20.39
C PRO A 45 -30.02 -9.53 -19.30
N SER A 46 -30.43 -9.52 -18.02
CA SER A 46 -29.55 -9.08 -16.91
C SER A 46 -28.60 -10.16 -16.45
N ILE A 47 -28.83 -11.43 -16.77
CA ILE A 47 -27.98 -12.54 -16.34
C ILE A 47 -26.62 -12.46 -17.06
N PRO A 48 -25.47 -12.30 -16.32
CA PRO A 48 -24.17 -12.26 -16.95
C PRO A 48 -23.77 -13.63 -17.49
N ASP A 49 -22.86 -13.67 -18.45
CA ASP A 49 -22.18 -14.91 -18.82
C ASP A 49 -21.06 -15.28 -17.85
N LYS A 50 -20.57 -16.52 -17.93
CA LYS A 50 -19.56 -17.03 -17.01
C LYS A 50 -18.22 -16.30 -17.15
N CYS A 51 -17.83 -15.91 -18.37
CA CYS A 51 -16.57 -15.21 -18.61
C CYS A 51 -16.57 -13.85 -17.93
N GLU A 52 -17.68 -13.12 -18.01
CA GLU A 52 -17.89 -11.83 -17.36
C GLU A 52 -17.81 -11.94 -15.83
N VAL A 53 -18.45 -12.97 -15.25
CA VAL A 53 -18.39 -13.22 -13.81
C VAL A 53 -16.97 -13.51 -13.34
N LEU A 54 -16.25 -14.35 -14.08
CA LEU A 54 -14.86 -14.70 -13.73
C LEU A 54 -13.91 -13.48 -13.85
N SER A 55 -14.04 -12.69 -14.91
CA SER A 55 -13.27 -11.45 -15.08
C SER A 55 -13.53 -10.45 -13.94
N SER A 56 -14.80 -10.31 -13.54
CA SER A 56 -15.16 -9.44 -12.40
C SER A 56 -14.59 -9.94 -11.08
N LEU A 57 -14.53 -11.25 -10.87
CA LEU A 57 -13.89 -11.86 -9.70
C LEU A 57 -12.39 -11.58 -9.64
N GLU A 58 -11.69 -11.61 -10.77
CA GLU A 58 -10.25 -11.29 -10.85
C GLU A 58 -10.01 -9.83 -10.49
N ILE A 59 -10.77 -8.90 -11.07
CA ILE A 59 -10.70 -7.47 -10.74
C ILE A 59 -10.95 -7.23 -9.24
N LEU A 60 -11.90 -7.93 -8.63
CA LEU A 60 -12.20 -7.80 -7.20
C LEU A 60 -11.04 -8.32 -6.33
N LYS A 61 -10.35 -9.39 -6.74
CA LYS A 61 -9.17 -9.92 -6.05
C LYS A 61 -8.01 -8.93 -6.10
N GLU A 62 -7.73 -8.37 -7.28
CA GLU A 62 -6.68 -7.37 -7.48
C GLU A 62 -6.95 -6.10 -6.65
N ASN A 63 -8.17 -5.59 -6.69
CA ASN A 63 -8.56 -4.43 -5.89
C ASN A 63 -8.44 -4.67 -4.38
N LYS A 64 -8.75 -5.88 -3.89
CA LYS A 64 -8.59 -6.24 -2.48
C LYS A 64 -7.11 -6.34 -2.09
N SER A 65 -6.26 -6.90 -2.96
CA SER A 65 -4.81 -6.98 -2.77
C SER A 65 -4.21 -5.57 -2.73
N ASN A 66 -4.56 -4.72 -3.69
CA ASN A 66 -4.07 -3.34 -3.75
C ASN A 66 -4.49 -2.52 -2.51
N ARG A 67 -5.76 -2.62 -2.07
CA ARG A 67 -6.21 -1.95 -0.84
C ARG A 67 -5.44 -2.41 0.40
N LYS A 68 -5.15 -3.71 0.51
CA LYS A 68 -4.35 -4.24 1.63
C LYS A 68 -2.92 -3.68 1.59
N SER A 69 -2.30 -3.66 0.42
CA SER A 69 -0.98 -3.09 0.20
C SER A 69 -0.94 -1.60 0.56
N ASP A 70 -1.93 -0.81 0.14
CA ASP A 70 -2.05 0.61 0.47
C ASP A 70 -2.19 0.87 1.99
N ILE A 71 -2.97 0.04 2.68
CA ILE A 71 -3.13 0.14 4.14
C ILE A 71 -1.79 -0.12 4.83
N ILE A 72 -1.11 -1.20 4.44
CA ILE A 72 0.20 -1.55 5.01
C ILE A 72 1.22 -0.45 4.71
N HIS A 73 1.25 0.09 3.49
CA HIS A 73 2.13 1.20 3.12
C HIS A 73 1.92 2.41 4.03
N LYS A 74 0.67 2.81 4.24
CA LYS A 74 0.33 3.91 5.16
C LYS A 74 0.75 3.64 6.61
N GLN A 75 0.62 2.40 7.07
CA GLN A 75 1.06 2.01 8.42
C GLN A 75 2.58 2.10 8.56
N ILE A 76 3.33 1.61 7.58
CA ILE A 76 4.80 1.70 7.53
C ILE A 76 5.25 3.17 7.52
N ASP A 77 4.68 3.98 6.63
CA ASP A 77 5.01 5.41 6.53
C ASP A 77 4.70 6.16 7.83
N SER A 78 3.55 5.92 8.44
CA SER A 78 3.16 6.54 9.71
C SER A 78 4.09 6.12 10.85
N TYR A 79 4.50 4.84 10.90
CA TYR A 79 5.47 4.37 11.89
C TYR A 79 6.82 5.06 11.72
N ILE A 80 7.37 5.11 10.51
CA ILE A 80 8.66 5.76 10.22
C ILE A 80 8.60 7.25 10.57
N GLU A 81 7.50 7.95 10.26
CA GLU A 81 7.36 9.37 10.60
C GLU A 81 7.37 9.62 12.09
N LYS A 82 6.59 8.84 12.85
CA LYS A 82 6.49 8.96 14.31
C LYS A 82 7.79 8.63 15.02
N ASN A 83 8.55 7.66 14.48
CA ASN A 83 9.76 7.14 15.08
C ASN A 83 11.02 7.50 14.27
N ILE A 84 11.02 8.63 13.55
CA ILE A 84 12.05 8.96 12.56
C ILE A 84 13.48 8.89 13.11
N LYS A 85 13.68 9.16 14.37
CA LYS A 85 14.99 9.12 15.03
C LYS A 85 15.41 7.69 15.41
N THR A 86 14.47 6.87 15.86
CA THR A 86 14.73 5.56 16.50
C THR A 86 14.13 4.39 15.72
N ALA A 87 13.52 4.63 14.55
CA ALA A 87 12.82 3.61 13.77
C ALA A 87 13.70 2.36 13.57
N ASN A 88 13.18 1.21 14.01
CA ASN A 88 13.81 -0.09 13.83
C ASN A 88 12.80 -1.12 13.31
N LEU A 89 13.32 -2.21 12.74
CA LEU A 89 12.48 -3.22 12.07
C LEU A 89 11.75 -4.11 13.09
N GLU A 90 12.33 -4.32 14.25
CA GLU A 90 11.78 -5.15 15.33
C GLU A 90 10.46 -4.55 15.84
N GLU A 91 10.46 -3.27 16.22
CA GLU A 91 9.25 -2.57 16.68
C GLU A 91 8.17 -2.49 15.59
N LEU A 92 8.56 -2.26 14.34
CA LEU A 92 7.60 -2.30 13.22
C LEU A 92 6.98 -3.69 13.08
N SER A 93 7.78 -4.74 13.29
CA SER A 93 7.31 -6.14 13.21
C SER A 93 6.29 -6.45 14.31
N GLU A 94 6.56 -6.02 15.52
CA GLU A 94 5.65 -6.15 16.66
C GLU A 94 4.34 -5.40 16.41
N MET A 95 4.43 -4.17 15.94
CA MET A 95 3.25 -3.35 15.60
C MET A 95 2.36 -4.00 14.53
N LEU A 96 2.97 -4.62 13.52
CA LEU A 96 2.25 -5.28 12.43
C LEU A 96 1.79 -6.71 12.77
N GLY A 97 2.32 -7.30 13.87
CA GLY A 97 2.01 -8.67 14.29
C GLY A 97 2.67 -9.74 13.40
N TYR A 98 3.83 -9.45 12.81
CA TYR A 98 4.58 -10.35 11.93
C TYR A 98 6.00 -10.59 12.45
N SER A 99 6.65 -11.65 11.91
CA SER A 99 8.09 -11.84 12.15
C SER A 99 8.92 -10.76 11.44
N THR A 100 10.12 -10.44 11.98
CA THR A 100 11.05 -9.47 11.40
C THR A 100 11.45 -9.81 9.95
N VAL A 101 11.64 -11.09 9.67
CA VAL A 101 11.98 -11.57 8.32
C VAL A 101 10.84 -11.28 7.34
N TYR A 102 9.61 -11.61 7.73
CA TYR A 102 8.43 -11.36 6.89
C TYR A 102 8.17 -9.85 6.73
N THR A 103 8.29 -9.08 7.81
CA THR A 103 8.14 -7.61 7.77
C THR A 103 9.16 -6.96 6.85
N GLY A 104 10.42 -7.40 6.90
CA GLY A 104 11.46 -6.91 5.98
C GLY A 104 11.13 -7.16 4.51
N SER A 105 10.60 -8.34 4.19
CA SER A 105 10.14 -8.70 2.84
C SER A 105 8.92 -7.89 2.42
N LEU A 106 7.96 -7.73 3.32
CA LEU A 106 6.72 -6.97 3.13
C LEU A 106 7.02 -5.48 2.87
N VAL A 107 7.92 -4.87 3.65
CA VAL A 107 8.38 -3.49 3.42
C VAL A 107 8.97 -3.35 2.02
N LYS A 108 9.82 -4.30 1.59
CA LYS A 108 10.43 -4.27 0.27
C LYS A 108 9.40 -4.43 -0.85
N GLU A 109 8.42 -5.31 -0.67
CA GLU A 109 7.31 -5.52 -1.61
C GLU A 109 6.48 -4.25 -1.78
N VAL A 110 6.05 -3.65 -0.66
CA VAL A 110 5.11 -2.53 -0.63
C VAL A 110 5.78 -1.20 -1.01
N THR A 111 7.02 -0.96 -0.56
CA THR A 111 7.72 0.33 -0.77
C THR A 111 8.75 0.30 -1.91
N GLY A 112 9.06 -0.87 -2.46
CA GLY A 112 10.14 -1.07 -3.43
C GLY A 112 11.55 -0.94 -2.85
N LYS A 113 11.70 -0.77 -1.51
CA LYS A 113 12.97 -0.51 -0.82
C LYS A 113 13.10 -1.36 0.43
N SER A 114 14.34 -1.68 0.83
CA SER A 114 14.57 -2.24 2.16
C SER A 114 14.15 -1.24 3.24
N PHE A 115 13.81 -1.72 4.44
CA PHE A 115 13.41 -0.87 5.57
C PHE A 115 14.42 0.26 5.83
N THR A 116 15.71 -0.05 5.91
CA THR A 116 16.76 0.95 6.10
C THR A 116 16.74 2.03 5.02
N LYS A 117 16.59 1.63 3.74
CA LYS A 117 16.50 2.59 2.64
C LYS A 117 15.20 3.41 2.66
N ALA A 118 14.09 2.84 3.13
CA ALA A 118 12.83 3.55 3.32
C ALA A 118 12.97 4.63 4.41
N VAL A 119 13.54 4.28 5.57
CA VAL A 119 13.84 5.24 6.66
C VAL A 119 14.78 6.33 6.18
N GLN A 120 15.88 6.00 5.50
CA GLN A 120 16.82 6.99 4.94
C GLN A 120 16.13 7.94 3.96
N ALA A 121 15.31 7.41 3.06
CA ALA A 121 14.57 8.21 2.09
C ALA A 121 13.60 9.19 2.78
N LYS A 122 12.92 8.76 3.85
CA LYS A 122 12.01 9.59 4.65
C LYS A 122 12.77 10.67 5.43
N ARG A 123 13.87 10.30 6.09
CA ARG A 123 14.78 11.26 6.77
C ARG A 123 15.26 12.36 5.82
N CYS A 124 15.70 11.99 4.61
CA CYS A 124 16.11 12.96 3.61
C CYS A 124 14.93 13.88 3.17
N SER A 125 13.72 13.36 3.06
CA SER A 125 12.55 14.18 2.70
C SER A 125 12.22 15.20 3.79
N ILE A 126 12.20 14.78 5.06
CA ILE A 126 11.98 15.67 6.21
C ILE A 126 13.11 16.70 6.32
N ALA A 127 14.37 16.30 6.07
CA ALA A 127 15.48 17.25 6.03
C ALA A 127 15.28 18.31 4.95
N ALA A 128 14.90 17.91 3.75
CA ALA A 128 14.65 18.85 2.64
C ALA A 128 13.54 19.86 2.98
N GLU A 129 12.46 19.39 3.60
CA GLU A 129 11.37 20.24 4.07
C GLU A 129 11.83 21.23 5.15
N LYS A 130 12.56 20.76 6.18
CA LYS A 130 13.09 21.61 7.24
C LYS A 130 14.12 22.62 6.72
N LEU A 131 14.96 22.24 5.75
CA LEU A 131 15.92 23.14 5.13
C LEU A 131 15.27 24.32 4.38
N LEU A 132 14.09 24.10 3.80
CA LEU A 132 13.36 25.12 3.05
C LEU A 132 12.46 25.99 3.94
N ASN A 133 11.91 25.41 5.02
CA ASN A 133 10.85 26.04 5.79
C ASN A 133 11.30 26.52 7.19
N THR A 134 12.57 26.30 7.57
CA THR A 134 13.10 26.70 8.87
C THR A 134 14.52 27.25 8.78
N ASP A 135 14.91 28.07 9.78
CA ASP A 135 16.26 28.60 9.93
C ASP A 135 17.19 27.69 10.77
N LEU A 136 16.73 26.47 11.09
CA LEU A 136 17.53 25.51 11.87
C LEU A 136 18.87 25.23 11.16
N SER A 137 19.97 25.13 11.92
CA SER A 137 21.26 24.74 11.34
C SER A 137 21.17 23.34 10.71
N VAL A 138 22.01 23.08 9.72
CA VAL A 138 22.06 21.77 9.05
C VAL A 138 22.41 20.67 10.03
N GLU A 139 23.34 20.96 10.95
CA GLU A 139 23.79 20.05 12.00
C GLU A 139 22.63 19.69 12.93
N LYS A 140 21.82 20.68 13.32
CA LYS A 140 20.65 20.46 14.17
C LYS A 140 19.60 19.58 13.47
N ILE A 141 19.34 19.82 12.18
CA ILE A 141 18.41 19.00 11.38
C ILE A 141 18.90 17.55 11.30
N ILE A 142 20.20 17.35 11.06
CA ILE A 142 20.81 16.01 10.98
C ILE A 142 20.68 15.25 12.31
N ALA A 143 20.99 15.93 13.43
CA ALA A 143 20.89 15.36 14.77
C ALA A 143 19.45 15.01 15.14
N ASP A 144 18.47 15.88 14.81
CA ASP A 144 17.04 15.65 15.04
C ASP A 144 16.50 14.43 14.26
N LEU A 145 17.13 14.09 13.13
CA LEU A 145 16.79 12.92 12.33
C LEU A 145 17.50 11.63 12.79
N GLY A 146 18.32 11.69 13.83
CA GLY A 146 18.99 10.53 14.41
C GLY A 146 20.23 10.07 13.65
N TYR A 147 20.95 10.98 13.00
CA TYR A 147 22.26 10.70 12.43
C TYR A 147 23.36 11.20 13.36
N GLU A 148 24.25 10.31 13.74
CA GLU A 148 25.49 10.63 14.46
C GLU A 148 26.59 11.07 13.49
N ASN A 149 26.62 10.51 12.29
CA ASN A 149 27.60 10.81 11.26
C ASN A 149 27.01 11.75 10.20
N GLU A 150 27.35 13.04 10.32
CA GLU A 150 26.91 14.07 9.39
C GLU A 150 27.43 13.85 7.97
N SER A 151 28.66 13.39 7.80
CA SER A 151 29.26 13.15 6.49
C SER A 151 28.50 12.08 5.72
N PHE A 152 28.06 11.04 6.42
CA PHE A 152 27.21 9.99 5.84
C PHE A 152 25.87 10.55 5.39
N PHE A 153 25.21 11.35 6.22
CA PHE A 153 23.95 12.00 5.84
C PHE A 153 24.13 12.92 4.63
N ARG A 154 25.15 13.78 4.61
CA ARG A 154 25.44 14.69 3.49
C ARG A 154 25.63 13.93 2.16
N LYS A 155 26.29 12.77 2.22
CA LYS A 155 26.45 11.89 1.05
C LYS A 155 25.09 11.37 0.54
N ILE A 156 24.25 10.78 1.41
CA ILE A 156 22.95 10.25 1.05
C ILE A 156 22.03 11.36 0.52
N PHE A 157 22.03 12.52 1.17
CA PHE A 157 21.23 13.66 0.74
C PHE A 157 21.64 14.15 -0.65
N LYS A 158 22.95 14.24 -0.91
CA LYS A 158 23.50 14.61 -2.22
C LYS A 158 23.13 13.57 -3.30
N GLU A 159 23.19 12.29 -2.98
CA GLU A 159 22.79 11.21 -3.89
C GLU A 159 21.30 11.35 -4.28
N LYS A 160 20.44 11.71 -3.33
CA LYS A 160 18.98 11.84 -3.57
C LYS A 160 18.61 13.13 -4.28
N TYR A 161 19.22 14.26 -3.93
CA TYR A 161 18.80 15.60 -4.42
C TYR A 161 19.80 16.27 -5.35
N GLY A 162 20.93 15.64 -5.65
CA GLY A 162 21.99 16.16 -6.53
C GLY A 162 22.82 17.30 -5.92
N LYS A 163 22.49 17.76 -4.69
CA LYS A 163 23.11 18.89 -4.00
C LYS A 163 23.32 18.59 -2.54
N ASN A 164 24.33 19.24 -1.94
CA ASN A 164 24.47 19.17 -0.49
C ASN A 164 23.37 19.97 0.23
N PRO A 165 23.12 19.72 1.53
CA PRO A 165 22.04 20.38 2.28
C PRO A 165 22.12 21.92 2.29
N LEU A 166 23.32 22.49 2.40
CA LEU A 166 23.51 23.94 2.39
C LEU A 166 23.14 24.58 1.06
N ASP A 167 23.57 23.98 -0.06
CA ASP A 167 23.25 24.46 -1.40
C ASP A 167 21.77 24.24 -1.75
N TYR A 168 21.17 23.22 -1.17
CA TYR A 168 19.74 22.95 -1.31
C TYR A 168 18.92 24.06 -0.66
N ARG A 169 19.27 24.50 0.55
CA ARG A 169 18.66 25.63 1.28
C ARG A 169 18.71 26.93 0.46
N LYS A 170 19.89 27.29 -0.08
CA LYS A 170 20.08 28.53 -0.85
C LYS A 170 19.17 28.64 -2.07
N LYS A 171 18.69 27.52 -2.60
CA LYS A 171 17.81 27.49 -3.77
C LYS A 171 16.33 27.73 -3.42
N GLY A 172 15.93 27.52 -2.18
CA GLY A 172 14.58 27.76 -1.68
C GLY A 172 14.31 29.20 -1.24
N VAL A 173 15.36 30.01 -1.07
CA VAL A 173 15.25 31.45 -0.79
C VAL A 173 15.26 32.19 -2.11
N LYS A 174 14.08 32.30 -2.74
CA LYS A 174 13.78 33.27 -3.80
C LYS A 174 12.54 34.04 -3.45
#